data_5b10d9ac34215389e79a7c705937c2fa
#
_entry.id   5b10d9ac34215389e79a7c705937c2fa
#
_cell.length_a   1.000
_cell.length_b   1.000
_cell.length_c   1.000
_cell.angle_alpha   90.00
_cell.angle_beta   90.00
_cell.angle_gamma   90.00
#
_symmetry.space_group_name_H-M   'P 1'
#
loop_
_entity.id
_entity.type
_entity.pdbx_description
1 polymer ?
#
loop_
_entity_poly.entity_id
_entity_poly.type
_entity_poly.pdbx_seq_one_letter_code
_entity_poly.pdbx_strand_id
1 'polypeptide(L)'
;HPAKTTATNIKRYRKQLDQMGFSFDWSREVQTSSPVYYRWTQWIFLLLFDSYYCLDDDKAKPISKLITSFETEGNINVNANCDNNIPEFSAEEWNAMGALEKEEVLLKYRLTYLSDTEVNWCSALGTVLANDEIINGVSERGGHPVTKKKMRQWSMRIGAYANRLLEGLNTLDWSDSLKEMQRNWIGKSIGASVYFEVEGHQDRLEVFTTRPDTIFGVTFMTLAPEHELVQKITTAEQRGAVENYILEAAKKSDRERQSEVKNISGVFTGAYAIHPFTKEKVQIWIGEYVLAGYGTGAVMAVPCGDQRDYDFAKYFDIPIINIFNQIDISESAYTEKASVGLINSDFLNGLPYKK
;
A
#
# COMPACT_ATOMS: atom_id res chain seq x y z
N HIS A 1 -33.25 19.94 -7.12
CA HIS A 1 -32.34 19.75 -5.98
C HIS A 1 -32.19 18.25 -5.69
N PRO A 2 -31.00 17.69 -5.50
CA PRO A 2 -30.75 16.24 -5.30
C PRO A 2 -31.64 15.59 -4.25
N ALA A 3 -31.85 16.23 -3.10
CA ALA A 3 -32.68 15.71 -2.02
C ALA A 3 -34.14 15.42 -2.47
N LYS A 4 -34.72 16.27 -3.33
CA LYS A 4 -36.08 16.06 -3.83
C LYS A 4 -36.14 14.86 -4.76
N THR A 5 -35.18 14.73 -5.67
CA THR A 5 -35.09 13.60 -6.61
C THR A 5 -34.90 12.29 -5.85
N THR A 6 -33.98 12.27 -4.86
CA THR A 6 -33.73 11.11 -4.01
C THR A 6 -35.00 10.69 -3.26
N ALA A 7 -35.69 11.63 -2.60
CA ALA A 7 -36.94 11.32 -1.88
C ALA A 7 -38.02 10.76 -2.80
N THR A 8 -38.15 11.28 -4.03
CA THR A 8 -39.10 10.77 -5.02
C THR A 8 -38.75 9.34 -5.46
N ASN A 9 -37.47 9.08 -5.70
CA ASN A 9 -36.99 7.75 -6.09
C ASN A 9 -37.20 6.72 -4.98
N ILE A 10 -36.89 7.08 -3.72
CA ILE A 10 -37.11 6.20 -2.54
C ILE A 10 -38.58 5.81 -2.46
N LYS A 11 -39.52 6.77 -2.57
CA LYS A 11 -40.96 6.47 -2.58
C LYS A 11 -41.34 5.49 -3.70
N ARG A 12 -40.75 5.66 -4.88
CA ARG A 12 -40.99 4.78 -6.02
C ARG A 12 -40.46 3.37 -5.75
N TYR A 13 -39.26 3.24 -5.23
CA TYR A 13 -38.68 1.93 -4.88
C TYR A 13 -39.51 1.19 -3.84
N ARG A 14 -39.92 1.85 -2.76
CA ARG A 14 -40.81 1.24 -1.75
C ARG A 14 -42.06 0.68 -2.41
N LYS A 15 -42.75 1.51 -3.22
CA LYS A 15 -43.97 1.06 -3.94
C LYS A 15 -43.69 -0.14 -4.83
N GLN A 16 -42.56 -0.19 -5.53
CA GLN A 16 -42.19 -1.31 -6.39
C GLN A 16 -41.94 -2.60 -5.59
N LEU A 17 -41.23 -2.49 -4.46
CA LEU A 17 -40.96 -3.62 -3.57
C LEU A 17 -42.26 -4.15 -2.92
N ASP A 18 -43.14 -3.26 -2.48
CA ASP A 18 -44.46 -3.65 -1.97
C ASP A 18 -45.29 -4.37 -3.02
N GLN A 19 -45.23 -3.91 -4.27
CA GLN A 19 -45.94 -4.58 -5.41
C GLN A 19 -45.40 -5.98 -5.72
N MET A 20 -44.13 -6.23 -5.46
CA MET A 20 -43.50 -7.55 -5.59
C MET A 20 -43.82 -8.49 -4.41
N GLY A 21 -44.49 -7.98 -3.35
CA GLY A 21 -44.90 -8.77 -2.20
C GLY A 21 -43.81 -8.97 -1.15
N PHE A 22 -42.77 -8.12 -1.12
CA PHE A 22 -41.77 -8.15 -0.05
C PHE A 22 -42.36 -7.64 1.27
N SER A 23 -42.09 -8.34 2.38
CA SER A 23 -42.58 -8.03 3.71
C SER A 23 -41.58 -7.15 4.51
N PHE A 24 -41.18 -6.00 3.95
CA PHE A 24 -40.31 -5.09 4.64
C PHE A 24 -41.06 -4.26 5.68
N ASP A 25 -40.46 -4.14 6.85
CA ASP A 25 -40.91 -3.16 7.87
C ASP A 25 -40.23 -1.79 7.61
N TRP A 26 -40.90 -0.93 6.87
CA TRP A 26 -40.38 0.40 6.52
C TRP A 26 -40.21 1.33 7.73
N SER A 27 -40.75 1.00 8.91
CA SER A 27 -40.48 1.76 10.14
C SER A 27 -39.03 1.62 10.61
N ARG A 28 -38.35 0.56 10.15
CA ARG A 28 -36.94 0.24 10.45
C ARG A 28 -35.99 0.68 9.34
N GLU A 29 -36.44 1.46 8.38
CA GLU A 29 -35.60 2.00 7.32
C GLU A 29 -34.52 2.91 7.88
N VAL A 30 -33.28 2.70 7.40
CA VAL A 30 -32.12 3.48 7.79
C VAL A 30 -31.69 4.40 6.63
N GLN A 31 -31.60 5.69 6.92
CA GLN A 31 -31.11 6.71 6.01
C GLN A 31 -29.79 7.25 6.50
N THR A 32 -28.69 6.78 5.94
CA THR A 32 -27.32 7.14 6.37
C THR A 32 -26.98 8.61 6.15
N SER A 33 -27.66 9.29 5.22
CA SER A 33 -27.51 10.74 4.97
C SER A 33 -28.31 11.63 5.92
N SER A 34 -29.08 11.03 6.83
CA SER A 34 -29.84 11.78 7.84
C SER A 34 -28.94 12.28 8.98
N PRO A 35 -29.08 13.54 9.46
CA PRO A 35 -28.34 14.04 10.62
C PRO A 35 -28.50 13.17 11.87
N VAL A 36 -29.69 12.58 12.06
CA VAL A 36 -29.97 11.66 13.18
C VAL A 36 -29.08 10.40 13.11
N TYR A 37 -28.74 9.96 11.91
CA TYR A 37 -27.86 8.82 11.70
C TYR A 37 -26.38 9.23 11.75
N TYR A 38 -25.94 10.15 10.89
CA TYR A 38 -24.51 10.44 10.74
C TYR A 38 -23.87 11.17 11.92
N ARG A 39 -24.67 11.76 12.84
CA ARG A 39 -24.14 12.28 14.11
C ARG A 39 -23.33 11.25 14.89
N TRP A 40 -23.70 9.97 14.79
CA TRP A 40 -22.98 8.90 15.46
C TRP A 40 -21.64 8.59 14.79
N THR A 41 -21.59 8.66 13.46
CA THR A 41 -20.33 8.57 12.71
C THR A 41 -19.39 9.74 13.08
N GLN A 42 -19.93 10.95 13.19
CA GLN A 42 -19.16 12.12 13.61
C GLN A 42 -18.67 11.97 15.06
N TRP A 43 -19.49 11.45 15.95
CA TRP A 43 -19.12 11.20 17.33
C TRP A 43 -17.97 10.16 17.43
N ILE A 44 -18.06 9.05 16.70
CA ILE A 44 -16.98 8.06 16.63
C ILE A 44 -15.70 8.70 16.08
N PHE A 45 -15.81 9.53 15.04
CA PHE A 45 -14.65 10.25 14.51
C PHE A 45 -14.00 11.13 15.59
N LEU A 46 -14.77 11.88 16.37
CA LEU A 46 -14.25 12.72 17.45
C LEU A 46 -13.55 11.89 18.55
N LEU A 47 -14.12 10.73 18.91
CA LEU A 47 -13.47 9.81 19.86
C LEU A 47 -12.11 9.32 19.34
N LEU A 48 -12.03 8.96 18.05
CA LEU A 48 -10.78 8.55 17.44
C LEU A 48 -9.79 9.70 17.31
N PHE A 49 -10.27 10.91 17.00
CA PHE A 49 -9.44 12.10 16.94
C PHE A 49 -8.83 12.43 18.31
N ASP A 50 -9.59 12.27 19.39
CA ASP A 50 -9.11 12.50 20.76
C ASP A 50 -8.36 11.30 21.37
N SER A 51 -7.90 10.37 20.52
CA SER A 51 -7.21 9.16 20.95
C SER A 51 -5.92 8.93 20.17
N TYR A 52 -4.98 8.23 20.83
CA TYR A 52 -3.80 7.61 20.23
C TYR A 52 -3.74 6.12 20.57
N TYR A 53 -2.99 5.32 19.84
CA TYR A 53 -2.79 3.89 20.15
C TYR A 53 -1.51 3.68 20.95
N CYS A 54 -1.64 3.25 22.20
CA CYS A 54 -0.53 2.87 23.08
C CYS A 54 -0.14 1.42 22.80
N LEU A 55 1.10 1.20 22.41
CA LEU A 55 1.62 -0.14 22.11
C LEU A 55 1.86 -0.96 23.38
N ASP A 56 2.23 -0.33 24.50
CA ASP A 56 2.47 -1.03 25.77
C ASP A 56 1.18 -1.66 26.34
N ASP A 57 0.06 -0.98 26.19
CA ASP A 57 -1.23 -1.47 26.69
C ASP A 57 -2.08 -2.13 25.58
N ASP A 58 -1.60 -2.14 24.35
CA ASP A 58 -2.28 -2.65 23.15
C ASP A 58 -3.72 -2.13 23.01
N LYS A 59 -3.91 -0.82 23.21
CA LYS A 59 -5.24 -0.16 23.15
C LYS A 59 -5.16 1.33 22.90
N ALA A 60 -6.30 1.89 22.45
CA ALA A 60 -6.49 3.33 22.37
C ALA A 60 -6.52 3.96 23.77
N LYS A 61 -5.89 5.12 23.90
CA LYS A 61 -5.89 5.98 25.09
C LYS A 61 -6.25 7.42 24.70
N PRO A 62 -6.83 8.21 25.63
CA PRO A 62 -7.08 9.62 25.39
C PRO A 62 -5.78 10.38 25.05
N ILE A 63 -5.83 11.25 24.07
CA ILE A 63 -4.69 12.07 23.64
C ILE A 63 -4.14 12.95 24.76
N SER A 64 -4.97 13.34 25.72
CA SER A 64 -4.56 14.11 26.91
C SER A 64 -3.47 13.41 27.73
N LYS A 65 -3.48 12.07 27.80
CA LYS A 65 -2.41 11.32 28.46
C LYS A 65 -1.06 11.46 27.76
N LEU A 66 -1.09 11.45 26.44
CA LEU A 66 0.10 11.67 25.62
C LEU A 66 0.64 13.09 25.81
N ILE A 67 -0.25 14.10 25.82
CA ILE A 67 0.10 15.49 26.10
C ILE A 67 0.83 15.61 27.44
N THR A 68 0.28 14.99 28.50
CA THR A 68 0.91 14.99 29.82
C THR A 68 2.32 14.38 29.81
N SER A 69 2.50 13.26 29.08
CA SER A 69 3.84 12.66 28.91
C SER A 69 4.79 13.60 28.18
N PHE A 70 4.33 14.28 27.14
CA PHE A 70 5.17 15.25 26.40
C PHE A 70 5.55 16.46 27.27
N GLU A 71 4.65 16.94 28.11
CA GLU A 71 4.87 18.06 29.04
C GLU A 71 5.91 17.73 30.13
N THR A 72 6.05 16.46 30.50
CA THR A 72 6.90 16.02 31.62
C THR A 72 8.20 15.34 31.18
N GLU A 73 8.18 14.58 30.08
CA GLU A 73 9.28 13.69 29.67
C GLU A 73 9.68 13.85 28.20
N GLY A 74 8.91 14.57 27.39
CA GLY A 74 9.07 14.57 25.93
C GLY A 74 8.53 13.30 25.29
N ASN A 75 9.01 12.96 24.08
CA ASN A 75 8.50 11.80 23.32
C ASN A 75 9.45 10.61 23.24
N ILE A 76 10.66 10.69 23.77
CA ILE A 76 11.72 9.67 23.64
C ILE A 76 11.25 8.30 24.16
N ASN A 77 10.51 8.28 25.27
CA ASN A 77 10.03 7.04 25.92
C ASN A 77 8.60 6.67 25.52
N VAL A 78 8.01 7.36 24.55
CA VAL A 78 6.63 7.12 24.14
C VAL A 78 6.56 5.96 23.15
N ASN A 79 5.94 4.86 23.57
CA ASN A 79 5.70 3.70 22.72
C ASN A 79 4.25 3.72 22.18
N ALA A 80 4.06 4.40 21.07
CA ALA A 80 2.77 4.60 20.42
C ALA A 80 2.83 4.29 18.92
N ASN A 81 1.71 3.88 18.34
CA ASN A 81 1.60 3.79 16.90
C ASN A 81 1.42 5.19 16.31
N CYS A 82 2.41 5.63 15.55
CA CYS A 82 2.51 6.99 15.02
C CYS A 82 3.18 6.99 13.63
N ASP A 83 3.36 8.16 13.04
CA ASP A 83 4.11 8.33 11.81
C ASP A 83 5.62 8.11 12.04
N ASN A 84 6.33 7.64 11.02
CA ASN A 84 7.76 7.32 11.12
C ASN A 84 8.68 8.55 11.19
N ASN A 85 8.18 9.74 10.85
CA ASN A 85 8.96 10.97 10.69
C ASN A 85 8.73 11.97 11.82
N ILE A 86 8.59 11.51 13.06
CA ILE A 86 8.45 12.37 14.22
C ILE A 86 9.83 12.61 14.81
N PRO A 87 10.31 13.87 14.89
CA PRO A 87 11.56 14.17 15.57
C PRO A 87 11.44 13.87 17.08
N GLU A 88 12.53 13.45 17.67
CA GLU A 88 12.64 13.36 19.11
C GLU A 88 12.66 14.77 19.71
N PHE A 89 11.97 14.97 20.82
CA PHE A 89 11.95 16.23 21.58
C PHE A 89 11.85 15.98 23.08
N SER A 90 12.46 16.88 23.85
CA SER A 90 12.38 16.93 25.31
C SER A 90 11.09 17.62 25.80
N ALA A 91 10.83 17.54 27.10
CA ALA A 91 9.72 18.28 27.72
C ALA A 91 9.88 19.81 27.58
N GLU A 92 11.12 20.31 27.64
CA GLU A 92 11.41 21.74 27.51
C GLU A 92 11.08 22.22 26.09
N GLU A 93 11.52 21.46 25.08
CA GLU A 93 11.24 21.75 23.66
C GLU A 93 9.75 21.70 23.39
N TRP A 94 9.04 20.66 23.87
CA TRP A 94 7.59 20.59 23.76
C TRP A 94 6.88 21.78 24.37
N ASN A 95 7.26 22.17 25.58
CA ASN A 95 6.64 23.28 26.28
C ASN A 95 6.90 24.64 25.61
N ALA A 96 8.01 24.78 24.89
CA ALA A 96 8.36 25.96 24.10
C ALA A 96 7.62 26.05 22.75
N MET A 97 7.08 24.94 22.23
CA MET A 97 6.33 24.90 20.96
C MET A 97 5.08 25.76 21.02
N GLY A 98 4.76 26.40 19.88
CA GLY A 98 3.49 27.10 19.69
C GLY A 98 2.32 26.13 19.57
N ALA A 99 1.09 26.64 19.76
CA ALA A 99 -0.12 25.81 19.75
C ALA A 99 -0.30 25.05 18.41
N LEU A 100 -0.02 25.69 17.28
CA LEU A 100 -0.11 25.05 15.96
C LEU A 100 0.90 23.92 15.80
N GLU A 101 2.14 24.14 16.22
CA GLU A 101 3.21 23.16 16.15
C GLU A 101 2.92 21.94 17.02
N LYS A 102 2.39 22.14 18.23
CA LYS A 102 1.90 21.06 19.10
C LYS A 102 0.79 20.22 18.42
N GLU A 103 -0.17 20.86 17.78
CA GLU A 103 -1.25 20.15 17.07
C GLU A 103 -0.71 19.38 15.85
N GLU A 104 0.26 19.90 15.12
CA GLU A 104 0.92 19.18 14.02
C GLU A 104 1.65 17.92 14.50
N VAL A 105 2.33 17.99 15.65
CA VAL A 105 2.95 16.83 16.29
C VAL A 105 1.87 15.83 16.76
N LEU A 106 0.84 16.29 17.46
CA LEU A 106 -0.23 15.43 17.95
C LEU A 106 -0.97 14.72 16.84
N LEU A 107 -1.16 15.38 15.69
CA LEU A 107 -1.83 14.79 14.53
C LEU A 107 -1.10 13.52 14.02
N LYS A 108 0.21 13.46 14.20
CA LYS A 108 1.02 12.28 13.84
C LYS A 108 0.81 11.07 14.76
N TYR A 109 0.21 11.27 15.93
CA TYR A 109 -0.12 10.22 16.91
C TYR A 109 -1.60 9.87 16.93
N ARG A 110 -2.48 10.80 16.54
CA ARG A 110 -3.94 10.60 16.59
C ARG A 110 -4.38 9.41 15.74
N LEU A 111 -5.46 8.74 16.15
CA LEU A 111 -6.07 7.64 15.38
C LEU A 111 -6.79 8.12 14.12
N THR A 112 -7.12 9.40 14.01
CA THR A 112 -7.53 10.04 12.76
C THR A 112 -6.57 11.17 12.43
N TYR A 113 -6.13 11.22 11.18
CA TYR A 113 -5.11 12.16 10.72
C TYR A 113 -5.36 12.59 9.28
N LEU A 114 -4.72 13.67 8.86
CA LEU A 114 -4.75 14.15 7.48
C LEU A 114 -3.59 13.53 6.69
N SER A 115 -3.90 12.97 5.53
CA SER A 115 -2.89 12.48 4.59
C SER A 115 -3.23 12.88 3.16
N ASP A 116 -2.20 13.04 2.34
CA ASP A 116 -2.37 13.24 0.92
C ASP A 116 -2.43 11.86 0.24
N THR A 117 -3.63 11.48 -0.20
CA THR A 117 -3.90 10.21 -0.87
C THR A 117 -4.26 10.43 -2.32
N GLU A 118 -3.88 9.49 -3.18
CA GLU A 118 -4.33 9.48 -4.56
C GLU A 118 -5.78 9.05 -4.64
N VAL A 119 -6.59 9.85 -5.32
CA VAL A 119 -8.00 9.61 -5.56
C VAL A 119 -8.30 9.62 -7.05
N ASN A 120 -9.34 8.90 -7.43
CA ASN A 120 -9.83 8.91 -8.81
C ASN A 120 -10.73 10.12 -9.01
N TRP A 121 -10.24 11.16 -9.65
CA TRP A 121 -10.96 12.39 -9.88
C TRP A 121 -11.59 12.42 -11.26
N CYS A 122 -12.90 12.69 -11.31
CA CYS A 122 -13.61 12.94 -12.54
C CYS A 122 -14.03 14.42 -12.63
N SER A 123 -13.36 15.18 -13.49
CA SER A 123 -13.61 16.63 -13.61
C SER A 123 -15.00 16.94 -14.16
N ALA A 124 -15.53 16.09 -15.06
CA ALA A 124 -16.86 16.28 -15.65
C ALA A 124 -17.98 16.05 -14.62
N LEU A 125 -17.81 15.11 -13.69
CA LEU A 125 -18.75 14.85 -12.60
C LEU A 125 -18.48 15.71 -11.37
N GLY A 126 -17.29 16.34 -11.29
CA GLY A 126 -16.87 17.19 -10.16
C GLY A 126 -16.73 16.42 -8.83
N THR A 127 -16.36 15.14 -8.88
CA THR A 127 -16.31 14.28 -7.70
C THR A 127 -15.19 13.23 -7.79
N VAL A 128 -14.85 12.67 -6.64
CA VAL A 128 -14.03 11.46 -6.50
C VAL A 128 -14.88 10.23 -6.74
N LEU A 129 -14.34 9.24 -7.44
CA LEU A 129 -15.01 7.97 -7.76
C LEU A 129 -14.30 6.82 -7.05
N ALA A 130 -15.09 5.86 -6.59
CA ALA A 130 -14.57 4.57 -6.13
C ALA A 130 -14.00 3.77 -7.32
N ASN A 131 -13.12 2.80 -7.05
CA ASN A 131 -12.54 1.97 -8.11
C ASN A 131 -13.62 1.23 -8.93
N ASP A 132 -14.71 0.78 -8.27
CA ASP A 132 -15.82 0.07 -8.93
C ASP A 132 -16.67 0.97 -9.83
N GLU A 133 -16.54 2.31 -9.74
CA GLU A 133 -17.22 3.29 -10.60
C GLU A 133 -16.41 3.67 -11.85
N ILE A 134 -15.27 2.99 -12.08
CA ILE A 134 -14.37 3.24 -13.21
C ILE A 134 -14.26 1.98 -14.06
N ILE A 135 -14.52 2.14 -15.35
CA ILE A 135 -14.40 1.08 -16.35
C ILE A 135 -13.53 1.59 -17.49
N ASN A 136 -12.42 0.92 -17.77
CA ASN A 136 -11.48 1.29 -18.84
C ASN A 136 -11.01 2.77 -18.76
N GLY A 137 -10.74 3.27 -17.54
CA GLY A 137 -10.23 4.64 -17.32
C GLY A 137 -11.30 5.75 -17.43
N VAL A 138 -12.57 5.39 -17.58
CA VAL A 138 -13.68 6.35 -17.62
C VAL A 138 -14.72 6.04 -16.53
N SER A 139 -15.48 7.07 -16.14
CA SER A 139 -16.58 6.88 -15.19
C SER A 139 -17.68 6.00 -15.77
N GLU A 140 -18.19 5.05 -15.01
CA GLU A 140 -19.37 4.24 -15.39
C GLU A 140 -20.55 5.14 -15.75
N ARG A 141 -20.73 6.23 -14.98
CA ARG A 141 -21.74 7.24 -15.24
C ARG A 141 -21.23 8.27 -16.26
N GLY A 142 -21.70 8.21 -17.48
CA GLY A 142 -21.48 9.19 -18.53
C GLY A 142 -20.18 9.01 -19.34
N GLY A 143 -19.34 8.02 -19.04
CA GLY A 143 -18.13 7.70 -19.82
C GLY A 143 -17.08 8.81 -19.84
N HIS A 144 -16.95 9.57 -18.75
CA HIS A 144 -16.04 10.71 -18.68
C HIS A 144 -14.63 10.25 -18.22
N PRO A 145 -13.56 10.84 -18.75
CA PRO A 145 -12.20 10.55 -18.33
C PRO A 145 -11.99 10.73 -16.83
N VAL A 146 -11.28 9.78 -16.21
CA VAL A 146 -10.90 9.81 -14.81
C VAL A 146 -9.39 9.91 -14.69
N THR A 147 -8.91 10.76 -13.81
CA THR A 147 -7.48 10.98 -13.57
C THR A 147 -7.14 10.76 -12.10
N LYS A 148 -5.95 10.22 -11.83
CA LYS A 148 -5.40 10.18 -10.47
C LYS A 148 -5.04 11.58 -10.02
N LYS A 149 -5.43 11.95 -8.81
CA LYS A 149 -5.14 13.26 -8.22
C LYS A 149 -4.82 13.12 -6.74
N LYS A 150 -3.72 13.71 -6.28
CA LYS A 150 -3.46 13.82 -4.84
C LYS A 150 -4.43 14.81 -4.20
N MET A 151 -5.12 14.36 -3.16
CA MET A 151 -6.04 15.18 -2.39
C MET A 151 -5.86 14.91 -0.91
N ARG A 152 -5.92 15.98 -0.10
CA ARG A 152 -5.87 15.88 1.34
C ARG A 152 -7.17 15.27 1.87
N GLN A 153 -7.04 14.15 2.56
CA GLN A 153 -8.16 13.36 3.07
C GLN A 153 -7.96 13.04 4.54
N TRP A 154 -9.07 12.90 5.27
CA TRP A 154 -9.04 12.28 6.58
C TRP A 154 -8.81 10.78 6.44
N SER A 155 -7.85 10.27 7.18
CA SER A 155 -7.51 8.85 7.26
C SER A 155 -7.67 8.35 8.68
N MET A 156 -7.93 7.04 8.83
CA MET A 156 -7.98 6.35 10.12
C MET A 156 -6.79 5.40 10.21
N ARG A 157 -6.11 5.40 11.36
CA ARG A 157 -4.92 4.57 11.62
C ARG A 157 -5.33 3.13 11.98
N ILE A 158 -6.07 2.48 11.08
CA ILE A 158 -6.59 1.11 11.29
C ILE A 158 -5.48 0.08 11.44
N GLY A 159 -4.33 0.28 10.81
CA GLY A 159 -3.16 -0.59 10.93
C GLY A 159 -2.64 -0.73 12.36
N ALA A 160 -2.92 0.24 13.24
CA ALA A 160 -2.58 0.14 14.66
C ALA A 160 -3.23 -1.06 15.37
N TYR A 161 -4.38 -1.51 14.87
CA TYR A 161 -5.13 -2.65 15.42
C TYR A 161 -4.85 -3.98 14.74
N ALA A 162 -4.03 -4.02 13.70
CA ALA A 162 -3.85 -5.19 12.85
C ALA A 162 -3.36 -6.42 13.62
N ASN A 163 -2.34 -6.26 14.46
CA ASN A 163 -1.81 -7.36 15.29
C ASN A 163 -2.85 -7.87 16.29
N ARG A 164 -3.53 -6.95 16.98
CA ARG A 164 -4.58 -7.30 17.95
C ARG A 164 -5.76 -8.03 17.30
N LEU A 165 -6.19 -7.59 16.11
CA LEU A 165 -7.23 -8.29 15.35
C LEU A 165 -6.77 -9.70 14.94
N LEU A 166 -5.53 -9.86 14.50
CA LEU A 166 -4.96 -11.14 14.11
C LEU A 166 -4.88 -12.11 15.29
N GLU A 167 -4.40 -11.66 16.45
CA GLU A 167 -4.31 -12.45 17.67
C GLU A 167 -5.70 -12.81 18.22
N GLY A 168 -6.65 -11.88 18.15
CA GLY A 168 -8.04 -12.08 18.56
C GLY A 168 -8.73 -13.22 17.84
N LEU A 169 -8.35 -13.56 16.60
CA LEU A 169 -8.90 -14.69 15.85
C LEU A 169 -8.69 -16.04 16.57
N ASN A 170 -7.65 -16.15 17.39
CA ASN A 170 -7.36 -17.39 18.12
C ASN A 170 -8.36 -17.67 19.25
N THR A 171 -9.04 -16.64 19.74
CA THR A 171 -10.01 -16.73 20.85
C THR A 171 -11.46 -16.89 20.38
N LEU A 172 -11.73 -16.74 19.08
CA LEU A 172 -13.08 -16.82 18.51
C LEU A 172 -13.47 -18.25 18.18
N ASP A 173 -14.72 -18.59 18.43
CA ASP A 173 -15.33 -19.85 18.00
C ASP A 173 -15.88 -19.71 16.58
N TRP A 174 -14.96 -19.50 15.62
CA TRP A 174 -15.27 -19.41 14.19
C TRP A 174 -14.68 -20.60 13.43
N SER A 175 -15.25 -20.91 12.26
CA SER A 175 -14.67 -21.94 11.39
C SER A 175 -13.26 -21.54 10.92
N ASP A 176 -12.39 -22.54 10.70
CA ASP A 176 -11.01 -22.32 10.28
C ASP A 176 -10.94 -21.58 8.94
N SER A 177 -11.87 -21.86 8.01
CA SER A 177 -11.92 -21.15 6.72
C SER A 177 -12.21 -19.66 6.87
N LEU A 178 -13.08 -19.28 7.83
CA LEU A 178 -13.38 -17.88 8.09
C LEU A 178 -12.19 -17.18 8.76
N LYS A 179 -11.54 -17.85 9.72
CA LYS A 179 -10.31 -17.33 10.37
C LYS A 179 -9.19 -17.13 9.35
N GLU A 180 -9.02 -18.08 8.43
CA GLU A 180 -7.99 -18.00 7.39
C GLU A 180 -8.29 -16.85 6.41
N MET A 181 -9.54 -16.65 6.03
CA MET A 181 -9.95 -15.51 5.21
C MET A 181 -9.60 -14.18 5.89
N GLN A 182 -9.83 -14.05 7.21
CA GLN A 182 -9.48 -12.86 7.97
C GLN A 182 -7.95 -12.67 8.09
N ARG A 183 -7.18 -13.75 8.32
CA ARG A 183 -5.71 -13.70 8.33
C ARG A 183 -5.16 -13.22 6.99
N ASN A 184 -5.67 -13.77 5.91
CA ASN A 184 -5.27 -13.39 4.56
C ASN A 184 -5.65 -11.94 4.24
N TRP A 185 -6.79 -11.46 4.73
CA TRP A 185 -7.20 -10.06 4.57
C TRP A 185 -6.29 -9.10 5.33
N ILE A 186 -5.93 -9.40 6.58
CA ILE A 186 -4.99 -8.62 7.38
C ILE A 186 -3.59 -8.66 6.76
N GLY A 187 -3.19 -9.80 6.22
CA GLY A 187 -2.01 -9.96 5.37
C GLY A 187 -0.70 -9.61 6.08
N LYS A 188 -0.49 -10.10 7.33
CA LYS A 188 0.78 -9.87 8.03
C LYS A 188 1.95 -10.45 7.25
N SER A 189 2.86 -9.59 6.81
CA SER A 189 4.12 -9.98 6.15
C SER A 189 5.29 -9.77 7.10
N ILE A 190 6.19 -10.76 7.14
CA ILE A 190 7.46 -10.67 7.86
C ILE A 190 8.57 -10.76 6.82
N GLY A 191 9.47 -9.78 6.83
CA GLY A 191 10.53 -9.68 5.85
C GLY A 191 11.61 -8.70 6.28
N ALA A 192 12.42 -8.28 5.34
CA ALA A 192 13.49 -7.32 5.55
C ALA A 192 13.43 -6.21 4.52
N SER A 193 13.77 -4.99 4.95
CA SER A 193 14.10 -3.89 4.03
C SER A 193 15.53 -4.03 3.56
N VAL A 194 15.73 -3.94 2.27
CA VAL A 194 17.04 -3.96 1.61
C VAL A 194 17.22 -2.66 0.85
N TYR A 195 18.38 -2.04 1.01
CA TYR A 195 18.71 -0.77 0.37
C TYR A 195 19.72 -0.99 -0.75
N PHE A 196 19.37 -0.52 -1.94
CA PHE A 196 20.27 -0.49 -3.08
C PHE A 196 20.67 0.96 -3.37
N GLU A 197 21.95 1.22 -3.51
CA GLU A 197 22.44 2.53 -3.96
C GLU A 197 22.13 2.68 -5.45
N VAL A 198 21.73 3.87 -5.88
CA VAL A 198 21.51 4.16 -7.31
C VAL A 198 22.78 4.79 -7.88
N GLU A 199 23.33 4.19 -8.95
CA GLU A 199 24.58 4.65 -9.55
C GLU A 199 24.50 6.11 -10.00
N GLY A 200 25.44 6.93 -9.56
CA GLY A 200 25.47 8.37 -9.91
C GLY A 200 24.46 9.27 -9.18
N HIS A 201 23.71 8.72 -8.24
CA HIS A 201 22.72 9.44 -7.45
C HIS A 201 23.00 9.30 -5.94
N GLN A 202 22.53 10.26 -5.14
CA GLN A 202 22.58 10.16 -3.66
C GLN A 202 21.39 9.39 -3.09
N ASP A 203 20.36 9.18 -3.89
CA ASP A 203 19.17 8.46 -3.49
C ASP A 203 19.45 6.96 -3.35
N ARG A 204 18.75 6.32 -2.42
CA ARG A 204 18.75 4.87 -2.21
C ARG A 204 17.38 4.32 -2.57
N LEU A 205 17.38 3.15 -3.18
CA LEU A 205 16.16 2.42 -3.47
C LEU A 205 15.91 1.42 -2.33
N GLU A 206 14.85 1.62 -1.58
CA GLU A 206 14.40 0.68 -0.56
C GLU A 206 13.43 -0.33 -1.18
N VAL A 207 13.67 -1.62 -0.93
CA VAL A 207 12.73 -2.70 -1.23
C VAL A 207 12.43 -3.50 0.02
N PHE A 208 11.18 -3.84 0.22
CA PHE A 208 10.77 -4.80 1.25
C PHE A 208 10.61 -6.18 0.61
N THR A 209 11.27 -7.18 1.18
CA THR A 209 11.15 -8.56 0.70
C THR A 209 10.85 -9.53 1.84
N THR A 210 9.95 -10.48 1.60
CA THR A 210 9.73 -11.62 2.50
C THR A 210 10.75 -12.74 2.27
N ARG A 211 11.60 -12.59 1.25
CA ARG A 211 12.59 -13.57 0.81
C ARG A 211 14.00 -12.96 0.69
N PRO A 212 14.57 -12.48 1.81
CA PRO A 212 15.93 -11.92 1.80
C PRO A 212 17.00 -12.96 1.41
N ASP A 213 16.71 -14.23 1.57
CA ASP A 213 17.56 -15.36 1.19
C ASP A 213 17.78 -15.47 -0.33
N THR A 214 16.96 -14.84 -1.15
CA THR A 214 17.09 -14.86 -2.60
C THR A 214 17.87 -13.67 -3.18
N ILE A 215 18.48 -12.85 -2.32
CA ILE A 215 19.13 -11.59 -2.72
C ILE A 215 20.16 -11.77 -3.85
N PHE A 216 20.93 -12.85 -3.86
CA PHE A 216 21.94 -13.13 -4.87
C PHE A 216 21.38 -13.57 -6.24
N GLY A 217 20.07 -13.83 -6.30
CA GLY A 217 19.36 -14.09 -7.56
C GLY A 217 18.76 -12.82 -8.20
N VAL A 218 18.98 -11.66 -7.59
CA VAL A 218 18.48 -10.37 -8.12
C VAL A 218 19.26 -9.98 -9.36
N THR A 219 18.55 -9.80 -10.48
CA THR A 219 19.16 -9.40 -11.76
C THR A 219 18.61 -8.09 -12.31
N PHE A 220 17.44 -7.65 -11.82
CA PHE A 220 16.89 -6.33 -12.11
C PHE A 220 16.00 -5.84 -10.97
N MET A 221 15.72 -4.55 -10.98
CA MET A 221 14.81 -3.88 -10.07
C MET A 221 13.63 -3.36 -10.88
N THR A 222 12.42 -3.39 -10.30
CA THR A 222 11.26 -2.78 -10.94
C THR A 222 10.61 -1.79 -10.01
N LEU A 223 10.40 -0.58 -10.52
CA LEU A 223 9.67 0.50 -9.84
C LEU A 223 8.25 0.62 -10.39
N ALA A 224 7.33 1.06 -9.55
CA ALA A 224 6.05 1.56 -10.01
C ALA A 224 6.27 2.75 -10.97
N PRO A 225 5.49 2.87 -12.06
CA PRO A 225 5.65 3.98 -13.01
C PRO A 225 5.54 5.36 -12.36
N GLU A 226 4.74 5.48 -11.30
CA GLU A 226 4.50 6.71 -10.53
C GLU A 226 5.47 6.93 -9.35
N HIS A 227 6.46 6.05 -9.17
CA HIS A 227 7.43 6.17 -8.09
C HIS A 227 8.28 7.44 -8.25
N GLU A 228 8.49 8.19 -7.17
CA GLU A 228 9.16 9.51 -7.20
C GLU A 228 10.60 9.48 -7.74
N LEU A 229 11.32 8.38 -7.58
CA LEU A 229 12.68 8.23 -8.11
C LEU A 229 12.72 8.10 -9.62
N VAL A 230 11.66 7.62 -10.27
CA VAL A 230 11.66 7.35 -11.72
C VAL A 230 12.08 8.59 -12.51
N GLN A 231 11.50 9.74 -12.23
CA GLN A 231 11.83 10.98 -12.93
C GLN A 231 13.25 11.47 -12.67
N LYS A 232 13.78 11.20 -11.46
CA LYS A 232 15.13 11.64 -11.04
C LYS A 232 16.24 10.83 -11.71
N ILE A 233 16.05 9.51 -11.83
CA ILE A 233 17.08 8.57 -12.27
C ILE A 233 17.02 8.24 -13.76
N THR A 234 15.91 8.53 -14.43
CA THR A 234 15.74 8.24 -15.87
C THR A 234 16.74 9.03 -16.71
N THR A 235 17.52 8.31 -17.53
CA THR A 235 18.49 8.94 -18.43
C THR A 235 17.81 9.72 -19.55
N ALA A 236 18.54 10.66 -20.16
CA ALA A 236 18.02 11.50 -21.23
C ALA A 236 17.52 10.66 -22.44
N GLU A 237 18.23 9.55 -22.76
CA GLU A 237 17.88 8.65 -23.86
C GLU A 237 16.56 7.92 -23.61
N GLN A 238 16.28 7.54 -22.35
CA GLN A 238 15.10 6.76 -21.99
C GLN A 238 13.89 7.62 -21.62
N ARG A 239 14.07 8.92 -21.43
CA ARG A 239 13.03 9.83 -20.92
C ARG A 239 11.72 9.75 -21.71
N GLY A 240 11.77 9.81 -23.04
CA GLY A 240 10.57 9.75 -23.87
C GLY A 240 9.81 8.43 -23.76
N ALA A 241 10.51 7.30 -23.69
CA ALA A 241 9.89 5.99 -23.52
C ALA A 241 9.26 5.83 -22.13
N VAL A 242 9.96 6.29 -21.09
CA VAL A 242 9.50 6.25 -19.71
C VAL A 242 8.26 7.14 -19.51
N GLU A 243 8.28 8.37 -20.00
CA GLU A 243 7.13 9.30 -19.91
C GLU A 243 5.88 8.73 -20.61
N ASN A 244 6.05 8.18 -21.82
CA ASN A 244 4.94 7.53 -22.53
C ASN A 244 4.39 6.33 -21.75
N TYR A 245 5.25 5.50 -21.17
CA TYR A 245 4.83 4.35 -20.39
C TYR A 245 4.06 4.77 -19.13
N ILE A 246 4.51 5.81 -18.43
CA ILE A 246 3.82 6.38 -17.26
C ILE A 246 2.40 6.84 -17.65
N LEU A 247 2.27 7.54 -18.79
CA LEU A 247 0.97 8.01 -19.29
C LEU A 247 0.01 6.87 -19.63
N GLU A 248 0.51 5.78 -20.23
CA GLU A 248 -0.33 4.60 -20.52
C GLU A 248 -0.70 3.83 -19.25
N ALA A 249 0.24 3.62 -18.33
CA ALA A 249 0.00 2.96 -17.05
C ALA A 249 -1.03 3.73 -16.19
N ALA A 250 -1.01 5.08 -16.24
CA ALA A 250 -1.95 5.93 -15.51
C ALA A 250 -3.42 5.81 -15.99
N LYS A 251 -3.66 5.26 -17.17
CA LYS A 251 -5.01 5.02 -17.69
C LYS A 251 -5.65 3.76 -17.10
N LYS A 252 -4.85 2.86 -16.52
CA LYS A 252 -5.29 1.59 -15.95
C LYS A 252 -5.54 1.72 -14.45
N SER A 253 -6.58 1.05 -13.96
CA SER A 253 -6.79 0.91 -12.51
C SER A 253 -5.78 -0.08 -11.91
N ASP A 254 -5.53 0.03 -10.60
CA ASP A 254 -4.63 -0.89 -9.88
C ASP A 254 -5.09 -2.36 -10.02
N ARG A 255 -6.41 -2.58 -10.09
CA ARG A 255 -6.99 -3.90 -10.30
C ARG A 255 -6.69 -4.44 -11.70
N GLU A 256 -6.80 -3.63 -12.74
CA GLU A 256 -6.45 -4.01 -14.12
C GLU A 256 -4.96 -4.32 -14.22
N ARG A 257 -4.10 -3.47 -13.65
CA ARG A 257 -2.64 -3.67 -13.61
C ARG A 257 -2.25 -4.99 -12.93
N GLN A 258 -2.97 -5.39 -11.87
CA GLN A 258 -2.75 -6.68 -11.18
C GLN A 258 -3.33 -7.88 -11.95
N SER A 259 -4.42 -7.71 -12.69
CA SER A 259 -5.10 -8.80 -13.40
C SER A 259 -4.51 -9.11 -14.77
N GLU A 260 -3.86 -8.15 -15.43
CA GLU A 260 -3.25 -8.31 -16.76
C GLU A 260 -1.86 -9.01 -16.73
N VAL A 261 -1.69 -10.00 -15.85
CA VAL A 261 -0.44 -10.77 -15.70
C VAL A 261 0.02 -11.45 -17.01
N LYS A 262 -0.85 -11.53 -18.02
CA LYS A 262 -0.54 -12.15 -19.30
C LYS A 262 0.22 -11.24 -20.28
N ASN A 263 0.21 -9.93 -20.08
CA ASN A 263 0.91 -8.98 -20.94
C ASN A 263 2.17 -8.48 -20.23
N ILE A 264 3.32 -8.98 -20.67
CA ILE A 264 4.60 -8.50 -20.14
C ILE A 264 4.86 -7.11 -20.71
N SER A 265 4.96 -6.11 -19.83
CA SER A 265 5.30 -4.74 -20.21
C SER A 265 6.24 -4.10 -19.20
N GLY A 266 7.12 -3.26 -19.68
CA GLY A 266 8.06 -2.51 -18.87
C GLY A 266 8.97 -1.64 -19.73
N VAL A 267 9.63 -0.68 -19.12
CA VAL A 267 10.61 0.19 -19.80
C VAL A 267 11.84 0.33 -18.92
N PHE A 268 13.01 0.16 -19.52
CA PHE A 268 14.28 0.40 -18.87
C PHE A 268 14.49 1.91 -18.65
N THR A 269 14.88 2.29 -17.43
CA THR A 269 15.11 3.70 -17.09
C THR A 269 16.44 4.25 -17.58
N GLY A 270 17.36 3.38 -18.01
CA GLY A 270 18.76 3.70 -18.30
C GLY A 270 19.64 3.74 -17.06
N ALA A 271 19.08 3.66 -15.86
CA ALA A 271 19.79 3.71 -14.59
C ALA A 271 20.05 2.30 -14.02
N TYR A 272 21.01 2.24 -13.12
CA TYR A 272 21.42 1.00 -12.46
C TYR A 272 21.41 1.19 -10.93
N ALA A 273 20.97 0.15 -10.24
CA ALA A 273 21.18 -0.01 -8.80
C ALA A 273 22.48 -0.80 -8.56
N ILE A 274 23.10 -0.59 -7.41
CA ILE A 274 24.28 -1.33 -6.98
C ILE A 274 23.84 -2.42 -6.00
N HIS A 275 24.10 -3.67 -6.37
CA HIS A 275 23.79 -4.80 -5.50
C HIS A 275 24.54 -4.68 -4.16
N PRO A 276 23.87 -4.79 -3.02
CA PRO A 276 24.47 -4.45 -1.71
C PRO A 276 25.66 -5.35 -1.34
N PHE A 277 25.71 -6.58 -1.81
CA PHE A 277 26.77 -7.55 -1.51
C PHE A 277 27.77 -7.70 -2.64
N THR A 278 27.34 -8.06 -3.85
CA THR A 278 28.24 -8.32 -4.99
C THR A 278 28.85 -7.06 -5.59
N LYS A 279 28.24 -5.89 -5.32
CA LYS A 279 28.59 -4.59 -5.91
C LYS A 279 28.42 -4.52 -7.44
N GLU A 280 27.79 -5.51 -8.02
CA GLU A 280 27.43 -5.50 -9.44
C GLU A 280 26.28 -4.55 -9.74
N LYS A 281 26.22 -4.09 -10.99
CA LYS A 281 25.15 -3.22 -11.47
C LYS A 281 23.91 -4.04 -11.81
N VAL A 282 22.78 -3.61 -11.30
CA VAL A 282 21.45 -4.19 -11.51
C VAL A 282 20.58 -3.17 -12.22
N GLN A 283 20.00 -3.54 -13.36
CA GLN A 283 19.15 -2.65 -14.16
C GLN A 283 17.92 -2.20 -13.39
N ILE A 284 17.51 -0.92 -13.55
CA ILE A 284 16.28 -0.38 -12.97
C ILE A 284 15.24 -0.18 -14.08
N TRP A 285 14.15 -0.89 -13.98
CA TRP A 285 13.02 -0.86 -14.89
C TRP A 285 11.81 -0.21 -14.23
N ILE A 286 10.84 0.25 -15.01
CA ILE A 286 9.49 0.53 -14.57
C ILE A 286 8.54 -0.53 -15.12
N GLY A 287 7.58 -0.97 -14.29
CA GLY A 287 6.61 -1.97 -14.67
C GLY A 287 5.25 -1.72 -14.00
N GLU A 288 4.18 -1.80 -14.78
CA GLU A 288 2.83 -1.50 -14.28
C GLU A 288 2.31 -2.52 -13.25
N TYR A 289 2.92 -3.70 -13.15
CA TYR A 289 2.57 -4.70 -12.15
C TYR A 289 3.07 -4.34 -10.73
N VAL A 290 3.97 -3.37 -10.60
CA VAL A 290 4.38 -2.79 -9.32
C VAL A 290 3.51 -1.59 -9.02
N LEU A 291 2.94 -1.54 -7.81
CA LEU A 291 2.04 -0.48 -7.38
C LEU A 291 2.73 0.42 -6.34
N ALA A 292 2.70 1.74 -6.52
CA ALA A 292 3.31 2.69 -5.58
C ALA A 292 2.66 2.69 -4.19
N GLY A 293 1.37 2.35 -4.11
CA GLY A 293 0.63 2.24 -2.86
C GLY A 293 0.84 0.94 -2.08
N TYR A 294 1.67 0.02 -2.59
CA TYR A 294 1.94 -1.27 -1.96
C TYR A 294 3.44 -1.43 -1.65
N GLY A 295 3.76 -1.56 -0.36
CA GLY A 295 5.16 -1.60 0.10
C GLY A 295 5.89 -0.29 -0.16
N THR A 296 7.08 -0.37 -0.72
CA THR A 296 7.92 0.79 -1.08
C THR A 296 7.66 1.30 -2.50
N GLY A 297 6.77 0.66 -3.27
CA GLY A 297 6.61 0.95 -4.70
C GLY A 297 7.78 0.46 -5.55
N ALA A 298 8.64 -0.38 -4.98
CA ALA A 298 9.81 -0.97 -5.62
C ALA A 298 9.95 -2.45 -5.26
N VAL A 299 10.38 -3.26 -6.20
CA VAL A 299 10.64 -4.68 -5.97
C VAL A 299 12.01 -5.06 -6.53
N MET A 300 12.71 -5.95 -5.84
CA MET A 300 13.85 -6.67 -6.38
C MET A 300 13.33 -7.89 -7.14
N ALA A 301 13.72 -8.04 -8.38
CA ALA A 301 13.28 -9.15 -9.21
C ALA A 301 14.26 -10.32 -9.13
N VAL A 302 13.71 -11.51 -8.88
CA VAL A 302 14.46 -12.77 -8.74
C VAL A 302 13.98 -13.80 -9.76
N PRO A 303 14.40 -13.71 -11.02
CA PRO A 303 13.85 -14.53 -12.11
C PRO A 303 13.98 -16.05 -11.90
N CYS A 304 15.00 -16.49 -11.19
CA CYS A 304 15.15 -17.93 -10.92
C CYS A 304 14.10 -18.49 -9.96
N GLY A 305 13.46 -17.63 -9.12
CA GLY A 305 12.53 -18.02 -8.04
C GLY A 305 11.11 -17.48 -8.16
N ASP A 306 10.84 -16.59 -9.11
CA ASP A 306 9.54 -16.01 -9.38
C ASP A 306 9.21 -16.08 -10.87
N GLN A 307 8.07 -16.68 -11.21
CA GLN A 307 7.71 -16.92 -12.62
C GLN A 307 7.44 -15.62 -13.38
N ARG A 308 6.87 -14.60 -12.74
CA ARG A 308 6.64 -13.30 -13.38
C ARG A 308 7.96 -12.60 -13.72
N ASP A 309 8.89 -12.62 -12.78
CA ASP A 309 10.22 -12.07 -12.99
C ASP A 309 10.98 -12.85 -14.07
N TYR A 310 10.80 -14.17 -14.10
CA TYR A 310 11.36 -15.04 -15.12
C TYR A 310 10.88 -14.67 -16.53
N ASP A 311 9.55 -14.58 -16.68
CA ASP A 311 8.92 -14.23 -17.96
C ASP A 311 9.34 -12.83 -18.41
N PHE A 312 9.43 -11.88 -17.49
CA PHE A 312 9.94 -10.53 -17.75
C PHE A 312 11.39 -10.55 -18.21
N ALA A 313 12.25 -11.27 -17.49
CA ALA A 313 13.68 -11.39 -17.83
C ALA A 313 13.88 -12.04 -19.20
N LYS A 314 13.13 -13.09 -19.52
CA LYS A 314 13.17 -13.72 -20.86
C LYS A 314 12.68 -12.78 -21.96
N TYR A 315 11.62 -12.02 -21.72
CA TYR A 315 11.06 -11.11 -22.72
C TYR A 315 11.99 -9.94 -23.06
N PHE A 316 12.71 -9.42 -22.06
CA PHE A 316 13.64 -8.29 -22.23
C PHE A 316 15.11 -8.69 -22.31
N ASP A 317 15.40 -9.97 -22.45
CA ASP A 317 16.78 -10.52 -22.55
C ASP A 317 17.68 -10.12 -21.36
N ILE A 318 17.09 -10.13 -20.15
CA ILE A 318 17.80 -9.86 -18.90
C ILE A 318 18.43 -11.17 -18.39
N PRO A 319 19.69 -11.17 -17.92
CA PRO A 319 20.32 -12.37 -17.38
C PRO A 319 19.54 -12.98 -16.21
N ILE A 320 19.49 -14.31 -16.13
CA ILE A 320 18.90 -15.08 -15.05
C ILE A 320 19.99 -15.83 -14.30
N ILE A 321 20.17 -15.55 -13.02
CA ILE A 321 21.16 -16.21 -12.16
C ILE A 321 20.45 -17.32 -11.38
N ASN A 322 20.85 -18.58 -11.59
CA ASN A 322 20.33 -19.69 -10.81
C ASN A 322 21.03 -19.76 -9.44
N ILE A 323 20.25 -19.65 -8.38
CA ILE A 323 20.72 -19.78 -6.99
C ILE A 323 20.30 -21.11 -6.33
N PHE A 324 19.64 -22.00 -7.06
CA PHE A 324 19.13 -23.27 -6.52
C PHE A 324 19.99 -24.45 -6.94
N ASN A 325 20.48 -25.22 -5.97
CA ASN A 325 21.33 -26.36 -6.24
C ASN A 325 20.56 -27.49 -6.91
N GLN A 326 21.11 -28.02 -8.01
CA GLN A 326 20.53 -29.11 -8.79
C GLN A 326 19.13 -28.90 -9.35
N ILE A 327 18.69 -27.65 -9.46
CA ILE A 327 17.42 -27.27 -10.08
C ILE A 327 17.70 -26.73 -11.48
N ASP A 328 17.02 -27.28 -12.48
CA ASP A 328 17.02 -26.75 -13.84
C ASP A 328 15.97 -25.64 -13.96
N ILE A 329 16.40 -24.45 -14.35
CA ILE A 329 15.56 -23.27 -14.57
C ILE A 329 15.58 -22.83 -16.05
N SER A 330 15.93 -23.72 -16.99
CA SER A 330 16.02 -23.36 -18.42
C SER A 330 14.68 -22.96 -19.02
N GLU A 331 13.59 -23.62 -18.59
CA GLU A 331 12.24 -23.46 -19.13
C GLU A 331 11.30 -22.62 -18.25
N SER A 332 11.53 -22.60 -16.93
CA SER A 332 10.68 -21.88 -15.96
C SER A 332 11.42 -21.59 -14.67
N ALA A 333 10.88 -20.64 -13.89
CA ALA A 333 11.36 -20.36 -12.54
C ALA A 333 11.09 -21.53 -11.58
N TYR A 334 11.91 -21.67 -10.54
CA TYR A 334 11.68 -22.61 -9.46
C TYR A 334 10.72 -22.01 -8.42
N THR A 335 9.46 -22.37 -8.50
CA THR A 335 8.40 -21.86 -7.60
C THR A 335 7.95 -22.85 -6.54
N GLU A 336 8.55 -24.03 -6.48
CA GLU A 336 8.17 -25.07 -5.53
C GLU A 336 8.53 -24.69 -4.08
N LYS A 337 7.79 -25.30 -3.14
CA LYS A 337 7.98 -25.08 -1.69
C LYS A 337 9.00 -26.07 -1.06
N ALA A 338 9.61 -26.91 -1.89
CA ALA A 338 10.61 -27.86 -1.39
C ALA A 338 11.86 -27.14 -0.93
N SER A 339 12.50 -27.67 0.11
CA SER A 339 13.78 -27.12 0.60
C SER A 339 14.91 -27.60 -0.32
N VAL A 340 15.63 -26.68 -0.94
CA VAL A 340 16.84 -26.93 -1.73
C VAL A 340 18.02 -26.12 -1.17
N GLY A 341 19.25 -26.56 -1.38
CA GLY A 341 20.43 -25.80 -1.00
C GLY A 341 20.63 -24.60 -1.92
N LEU A 342 21.13 -23.50 -1.40
CA LEU A 342 21.53 -22.33 -2.19
C LEU A 342 22.94 -22.51 -2.78
N ILE A 343 23.11 -22.04 -4.00
CA ILE A 343 24.40 -21.92 -4.73
C ILE A 343 24.52 -20.51 -5.29
N ASN A 344 25.69 -20.10 -5.71
CA ASN A 344 25.95 -18.76 -6.28
C ASN A 344 25.47 -17.61 -5.35
N SER A 345 25.45 -17.87 -4.04
CA SER A 345 24.84 -17.03 -3.03
C SER A 345 25.82 -16.65 -1.90
N ASP A 346 27.11 -16.63 -2.18
CA ASP A 346 28.20 -16.24 -1.28
C ASP A 346 28.05 -16.89 0.11
N PHE A 347 27.91 -16.09 1.18
CA PHE A 347 27.75 -16.56 2.55
C PHE A 347 26.48 -17.37 2.81
N LEU A 348 25.52 -17.37 1.89
CA LEU A 348 24.27 -18.18 1.95
C LEU A 348 24.44 -19.56 1.28
N ASN A 349 25.57 -19.84 0.63
CA ASN A 349 25.80 -21.11 -0.05
C ASN A 349 25.62 -22.30 0.92
N GLY A 350 24.88 -23.30 0.47
CA GLY A 350 24.60 -24.52 1.25
C GLY A 350 23.49 -24.37 2.30
N LEU A 351 23.01 -23.13 2.58
CA LEU A 351 21.86 -22.95 3.43
C LEU A 351 20.58 -23.44 2.73
N PRO A 352 19.61 -24.01 3.50
CA PRO A 352 18.37 -24.45 2.89
C PRO A 352 17.50 -23.25 2.51
N TYR A 353 17.05 -23.22 1.26
CA TYR A 353 15.99 -22.37 0.82
C TYR A 353 14.69 -22.81 1.51
N LYS A 354 14.11 -21.95 2.32
CA LYS A 354 12.81 -22.18 2.98
C LYS A 354 11.83 -21.10 2.57
N LYS A 355 10.68 -21.52 2.12
CA LYS A 355 9.56 -20.62 1.86
C LYS A 355 8.69 -20.50 3.10
#